data_b86619199612a38c3e2bd8e3d96bf6ef
#
_entry.id   b86619199612a38c3e2bd8e3d96bf6ef
#
_cell.length_a   1.000
_cell.length_b   1.000
_cell.length_c   1.000
_cell.angle_alpha   90.00
_cell.angle_beta   90.00
_cell.angle_gamma   90.00
#
_symmetry.space_group_name_H-M   'P 1'
#
loop_
_entity.id
_entity.type
_entity.pdbx_description
1 polymer ?
#
loop_
_entity_poly.entity_id
_entity_poly.type
_entity_poly.pdbx_seq_one_letter_code
_entity_poly.pdbx_strand_id
1 'polypeptide(L)'
;MTNQPTYRTGLGTSDADSITLLGHDLASELLGKISFGELAFYLIAKKRPTKGQLVMFEAVLTALADHGFTPTAIAARLTYASAPDSLQGALAAGLLGGGSRFLGVTEDCAHFLAAELGRIGDVPTTQDGWDEVALESVRLQREKGKFVPGLGHPVHKQGDPRTPVLMQLARDNGTYGAHLSLFDAIGRVHPQVLGKTLPLNGAGVCGAVLADVGLPMGVMRGVALLARCAGLLGHIVEEQTHPVGIDIYMNVDRNIDYQPPQ
;
A
#
# COMPACT_ATOMS: atom_id res chain seq x y z
N MET A 1 -31.70 -2.74 -37.89
CA MET A 1 -30.79 -3.38 -36.91
C MET A 1 -30.21 -2.27 -36.08
N THR A 2 -30.60 -2.18 -34.81
CA THR A 2 -30.04 -1.20 -33.86
C THR A 2 -28.57 -1.59 -33.60
N ASN A 3 -27.66 -0.73 -33.99
CA ASN A 3 -26.25 -0.90 -33.76
C ASN A 3 -26.00 -0.78 -32.24
N GLN A 4 -26.04 -1.90 -31.51
CA GLN A 4 -25.76 -1.90 -30.09
C GLN A 4 -24.27 -1.56 -29.84
N PRO A 5 -23.95 -0.71 -28.86
CA PRO A 5 -22.58 -0.35 -28.57
C PRO A 5 -21.79 -1.59 -28.09
N THR A 6 -20.55 -1.73 -28.54
CA THR A 6 -19.63 -2.80 -28.13
C THR A 6 -18.69 -2.26 -27.07
N TYR A 7 -18.63 -2.93 -25.90
CA TYR A 7 -17.74 -2.57 -24.79
C TYR A 7 -16.60 -3.59 -24.71
N ARG A 8 -15.36 -3.15 -24.89
CA ARG A 8 -14.17 -4.01 -24.88
C ARG A 8 -13.62 -4.15 -23.46
N THR A 9 -13.37 -5.40 -23.03
CA THR A 9 -12.67 -5.73 -21.80
C THR A 9 -11.71 -6.88 -22.04
N GLY A 10 -10.58 -6.87 -21.35
CA GLY A 10 -9.64 -8.00 -21.30
C GLY A 10 -9.60 -8.66 -19.92
N LEU A 11 -10.50 -8.26 -18.99
CA LEU A 11 -10.53 -8.82 -17.65
C LEU A 11 -11.29 -10.12 -17.57
N GLY A 12 -12.54 -10.10 -18.03
CA GLY A 12 -13.37 -11.28 -17.96
C GLY A 12 -14.74 -11.08 -18.58
N THR A 13 -15.44 -12.19 -18.77
CA THR A 13 -16.82 -12.24 -19.25
C THR A 13 -17.50 -13.47 -18.67
N SER A 14 -18.84 -13.50 -18.74
CA SER A 14 -19.62 -14.69 -18.37
C SER A 14 -20.77 -14.91 -19.36
N ASP A 15 -21.14 -16.16 -19.53
CA ASP A 15 -22.36 -16.60 -20.21
C ASP A 15 -23.16 -17.55 -19.29
N ALA A 16 -24.12 -18.32 -19.86
CA ALA A 16 -24.96 -19.22 -19.08
C ALA A 16 -24.17 -20.36 -18.42
N ASP A 17 -23.08 -20.79 -19.02
CA ASP A 17 -22.38 -22.04 -18.70
C ASP A 17 -20.95 -21.80 -18.18
N SER A 18 -20.37 -20.62 -18.39
CA SER A 18 -18.98 -20.35 -18.08
C SER A 18 -18.69 -18.95 -17.54
N ILE A 19 -17.59 -18.82 -16.80
CA ILE A 19 -16.99 -17.55 -16.40
C ILE A 19 -15.53 -17.57 -16.82
N THR A 20 -15.13 -16.63 -17.65
CA THR A 20 -13.76 -16.49 -18.13
C THR A 20 -13.08 -15.29 -17.46
N LEU A 21 -11.90 -15.49 -16.88
CA LEU A 21 -11.04 -14.42 -16.35
C LEU A 21 -9.67 -14.48 -17.03
N LEU A 22 -9.24 -13.36 -17.62
CA LEU A 22 -7.93 -13.23 -18.28
C LEU A 22 -7.64 -14.36 -19.30
N GLY A 23 -8.69 -14.84 -19.97
CA GLY A 23 -8.61 -15.92 -20.97
C GLY A 23 -8.63 -17.35 -20.40
N HIS A 24 -8.82 -17.49 -19.07
CA HIS A 24 -8.91 -18.79 -18.40
C HIS A 24 -10.34 -19.05 -17.93
N ASP A 25 -10.78 -20.32 -18.01
CA ASP A 25 -12.03 -20.74 -17.38
C ASP A 25 -11.88 -20.72 -15.85
N LEU A 26 -12.76 -19.97 -15.19
CA LEU A 26 -12.67 -19.77 -13.75
C LEU A 26 -12.81 -21.08 -12.98
N ALA A 27 -13.79 -21.93 -13.37
CA ALA A 27 -14.12 -23.12 -12.61
C ALA A 27 -13.07 -24.23 -12.80
N SER A 28 -12.64 -24.45 -14.04
CA SER A 28 -11.76 -25.59 -14.35
C SER A 28 -10.26 -25.25 -14.32
N GLU A 29 -9.87 -23.98 -14.45
CA GLU A 29 -8.45 -23.59 -14.55
C GLU A 29 -7.93 -22.75 -13.38
N LEU A 30 -8.79 -22.02 -12.64
CA LEU A 30 -8.37 -21.10 -11.61
C LEU A 30 -8.78 -21.53 -10.19
N LEU A 31 -10.02 -21.92 -9.96
CA LEU A 31 -10.53 -22.29 -8.65
C LEU A 31 -9.76 -23.45 -8.05
N GLY A 32 -9.20 -23.22 -6.85
CA GLY A 32 -8.38 -24.21 -6.13
C GLY A 32 -7.00 -24.47 -6.71
N LYS A 33 -6.61 -23.76 -7.80
CA LYS A 33 -5.31 -23.94 -8.47
C LYS A 33 -4.36 -22.75 -8.32
N ILE A 34 -4.90 -21.58 -8.01
CA ILE A 34 -4.11 -20.38 -7.71
C ILE A 34 -4.57 -19.76 -6.39
N SER A 35 -3.69 -18.99 -5.72
CA SER A 35 -4.06 -18.22 -4.55
C SER A 35 -4.82 -16.94 -4.94
N PHE A 36 -5.55 -16.35 -3.98
CA PHE A 36 -6.17 -15.05 -4.20
C PHE A 36 -5.12 -13.96 -4.49
N GLY A 37 -3.93 -14.02 -3.84
CA GLY A 37 -2.82 -13.12 -4.12
C GLY A 37 -2.32 -13.24 -5.55
N GLU A 38 -2.17 -14.47 -6.07
CA GLU A 38 -1.79 -14.69 -7.47
C GLU A 38 -2.84 -14.13 -8.43
N LEU A 39 -4.12 -14.38 -8.18
CA LEU A 39 -5.20 -13.84 -9.01
C LEU A 39 -5.21 -12.31 -8.97
N ALA A 40 -5.10 -11.69 -7.79
CA ALA A 40 -5.07 -10.24 -7.65
C ALA A 40 -3.89 -9.61 -8.39
N PHE A 41 -2.69 -10.17 -8.25
CA PHE A 41 -1.52 -9.75 -9.02
C PHE A 41 -1.78 -9.85 -10.53
N TYR A 42 -2.31 -10.99 -10.99
CA TYR A 42 -2.61 -11.22 -12.40
C TYR A 42 -3.64 -10.24 -12.96
N LEU A 43 -4.71 -9.96 -12.21
CA LEU A 43 -5.73 -8.96 -12.60
C LEU A 43 -5.13 -7.55 -12.74
N ILE A 44 -4.18 -7.18 -11.88
CA ILE A 44 -3.54 -5.86 -11.87
C ILE A 44 -2.46 -5.75 -12.95
N ALA A 45 -1.52 -6.69 -12.97
CA ALA A 45 -0.33 -6.67 -13.83
C ALA A 45 -0.59 -7.20 -15.26
N LYS A 46 -1.73 -7.85 -15.52
CA LYS A 46 -2.09 -8.53 -16.77
C LYS A 46 -1.11 -9.64 -17.18
N LYS A 47 -0.30 -10.10 -16.25
CA LYS A 47 0.64 -11.21 -16.40
C LYS A 47 0.73 -11.98 -15.08
N ARG A 48 0.93 -13.29 -15.17
CA ARG A 48 1.14 -14.12 -13.97
C ARG A 48 2.45 -13.70 -13.27
N PRO A 49 2.46 -13.65 -11.92
CA PRO A 49 3.69 -13.40 -11.18
C PRO A 49 4.64 -14.58 -11.29
N THR A 50 5.94 -14.31 -11.24
CA THR A 50 6.92 -15.32 -10.85
C THR A 50 6.72 -15.71 -9.39
N LYS A 51 7.31 -16.84 -8.95
CA LYS A 51 7.24 -17.26 -7.55
C LYS A 51 7.73 -16.16 -6.59
N GLY A 52 8.85 -15.50 -6.91
CA GLY A 52 9.41 -14.43 -6.08
C GLY A 52 8.50 -13.20 -6.05
N GLN A 53 7.94 -12.79 -7.19
CA GLN A 53 6.98 -11.67 -7.24
C GLN A 53 5.72 -11.96 -6.41
N LEU A 54 5.20 -13.19 -6.45
CA LEU A 54 4.05 -13.58 -5.65
C LEU A 54 4.34 -13.51 -4.15
N VAL A 55 5.46 -14.09 -3.71
CA VAL A 55 5.88 -14.04 -2.31
C VAL A 55 5.95 -12.59 -1.81
N MET A 56 6.56 -11.70 -2.60
CA MET A 56 6.69 -10.29 -2.20
C MET A 56 5.35 -9.55 -2.23
N PHE A 57 4.50 -9.81 -3.21
CA PHE A 57 3.18 -9.20 -3.26
C PHE A 57 2.32 -9.59 -2.05
N GLU A 58 2.28 -10.88 -1.70
CA GLU A 58 1.54 -11.36 -0.53
C GLU A 58 2.16 -10.84 0.79
N ALA A 59 3.49 -10.72 0.87
CA ALA A 59 4.16 -10.10 2.02
C ALA A 59 3.78 -8.63 2.20
N VAL A 60 3.65 -7.87 1.10
CA VAL A 60 3.17 -6.48 1.14
C VAL A 60 1.72 -6.41 1.57
N LEU A 61 0.84 -7.27 1.04
CA LEU A 61 -0.57 -7.33 1.48
C LEU A 61 -0.66 -7.60 2.99
N THR A 62 0.12 -8.56 3.49
CA THR A 62 0.19 -8.89 4.92
C THR A 62 0.69 -7.70 5.74
N ALA A 63 1.75 -7.02 5.30
CA ALA A 63 2.37 -5.90 6.01
C ALA A 63 1.46 -4.66 6.10
N LEU A 64 0.50 -4.50 5.19
CA LEU A 64 -0.39 -3.33 5.09
C LEU A 64 -1.83 -3.62 5.53
N ALA A 65 -2.17 -4.88 5.83
CA ALA A 65 -3.54 -5.29 6.14
C ALA A 65 -4.10 -4.53 7.34
N ASP A 66 -3.35 -4.43 8.43
CA ASP A 66 -3.78 -3.71 9.62
C ASP A 66 -2.64 -2.95 10.30
N HIS A 67 -2.99 -1.97 11.14
CA HIS A 67 -2.09 -1.20 11.99
C HIS A 67 -2.81 -0.64 13.23
N GLY A 68 -3.78 -1.39 13.75
CA GLY A 68 -4.57 -1.00 14.92
C GLY A 68 -5.55 0.15 14.64
N PHE A 69 -5.87 0.93 15.68
CA PHE A 69 -6.84 2.01 15.62
C PHE A 69 -6.34 3.24 14.82
N THR A 70 -6.10 3.04 13.55
CA THR A 70 -5.84 4.14 12.62
C THR A 70 -7.12 4.95 12.34
N PRO A 71 -7.02 6.20 11.83
CA PRO A 71 -8.22 6.96 11.44
C PRO A 71 -9.17 6.20 10.52
N THR A 72 -8.63 5.36 9.62
CA THR A 72 -9.43 4.51 8.72
C THR A 72 -10.20 3.42 9.47
N ALA A 73 -9.57 2.78 10.44
CA ALA A 73 -10.22 1.77 11.30
C ALA A 73 -11.28 2.40 12.21
N ILE A 74 -10.99 3.57 12.79
CA ILE A 74 -11.95 4.32 13.62
C ILE A 74 -13.17 4.74 12.76
N ALA A 75 -12.95 5.26 11.56
CA ALA A 75 -14.05 5.62 10.65
C ALA A 75 -14.95 4.44 10.33
N ALA A 76 -14.38 3.26 10.04
CA ALA A 76 -15.15 2.05 9.79
C ALA A 76 -15.98 1.63 11.02
N ARG A 77 -15.37 1.61 12.21
CA ARG A 77 -16.06 1.25 13.47
C ARG A 77 -17.17 2.22 13.84
N LEU A 78 -16.93 3.53 13.76
CA LEU A 78 -17.95 4.56 14.01
C LEU A 78 -19.12 4.45 13.02
N THR A 79 -18.83 4.21 11.74
CA THR A 79 -19.88 4.04 10.73
C THR A 79 -20.70 2.78 10.99
N TYR A 80 -20.04 1.67 11.35
CA TYR A 80 -20.72 0.43 11.71
C TYR A 80 -21.59 0.59 12.97
N ALA A 81 -21.07 1.25 14.00
CA ALA A 81 -21.82 1.53 15.23
C ALA A 81 -23.10 2.35 14.98
N SER A 82 -23.08 3.25 13.98
CA SER A 82 -24.23 4.07 13.58
C SER A 82 -25.18 3.37 12.59
N ALA A 83 -24.66 2.49 11.73
CA ALA A 83 -25.40 1.80 10.68
C ALA A 83 -25.00 0.30 10.61
N PRO A 84 -25.39 -0.51 11.62
CA PRO A 84 -24.97 -1.91 11.71
C PRO A 84 -25.53 -2.81 10.60
N ASP A 85 -26.57 -2.38 9.93
CA ASP A 85 -27.17 -3.02 8.75
C ASP A 85 -26.43 -2.71 7.44
N SER A 86 -25.42 -1.83 7.47
CA SER A 86 -24.65 -1.40 6.28
C SER A 86 -23.16 -1.72 6.43
N LEU A 87 -22.82 -3.02 6.40
CA LEU A 87 -21.42 -3.47 6.44
C LEU A 87 -20.58 -2.84 5.32
N GLN A 88 -21.13 -2.77 4.11
CA GLN A 88 -20.48 -2.13 2.95
C GLN A 88 -20.24 -0.64 3.18
N GLY A 89 -21.14 0.07 3.85
CA GLY A 89 -20.99 1.47 4.21
C GLY A 89 -19.85 1.68 5.20
N ALA A 90 -19.74 0.85 6.22
CA ALA A 90 -18.66 0.87 7.21
C ALA A 90 -17.30 0.58 6.55
N LEU A 91 -17.23 -0.44 5.71
CA LEU A 91 -16.02 -0.77 4.96
C LEU A 91 -15.60 0.36 4.03
N ALA A 92 -16.56 0.93 3.28
CA ALA A 92 -16.31 2.05 2.38
C ALA A 92 -15.80 3.28 3.14
N ALA A 93 -16.38 3.62 4.31
CA ALA A 93 -15.94 4.74 5.14
C ALA A 93 -14.46 4.60 5.54
N GLY A 94 -14.05 3.39 5.97
CA GLY A 94 -12.65 3.11 6.27
C GLY A 94 -11.73 3.23 5.06
N LEU A 95 -12.14 2.71 3.90
CA LEU A 95 -11.36 2.78 2.66
C LEU A 95 -11.25 4.23 2.13
N LEU A 96 -12.31 5.02 2.18
CA LEU A 96 -12.32 6.43 1.77
C LEU A 96 -11.38 7.29 2.62
N GLY A 97 -11.09 6.90 3.86
CA GLY A 97 -10.08 7.54 4.69
C GLY A 97 -8.63 7.26 4.26
N GLY A 98 -8.41 6.37 3.28
CA GLY A 98 -7.10 6.03 2.72
C GLY A 98 -6.60 7.10 1.76
N GLY A 99 -5.86 8.08 2.27
CA GLY A 99 -5.35 9.24 1.51
C GLY A 99 -3.84 9.43 1.66
N SER A 100 -3.36 10.62 1.29
CA SER A 100 -1.91 10.94 1.27
C SER A 100 -1.21 10.81 2.62
N ARG A 101 -1.91 10.99 3.74
CA ARG A 101 -1.32 10.83 5.09
C ARG A 101 -1.33 9.40 5.61
N PHE A 102 -2.32 8.61 5.19
CA PHE A 102 -2.48 7.21 5.56
C PHE A 102 -2.72 6.39 4.30
N LEU A 103 -1.97 5.30 4.11
CA LEU A 103 -1.97 4.40 2.95
C LEU A 103 -1.39 4.98 1.65
N GLY A 104 -1.33 6.32 1.47
CA GLY A 104 -0.75 6.96 0.28
C GLY A 104 0.77 6.90 0.21
N VAL A 105 1.46 6.74 1.35
CA VAL A 105 2.94 6.73 1.41
C VAL A 105 3.54 5.64 0.52
N THR A 106 2.86 4.51 0.36
CA THR A 106 3.27 3.41 -0.53
C THR A 106 3.38 3.89 -1.99
N GLU A 107 2.37 4.59 -2.47
CA GLU A 107 2.33 5.17 -3.82
C GLU A 107 3.33 6.32 -3.97
N ASP A 108 3.35 7.24 -2.99
CA ASP A 108 4.24 8.40 -3.02
C ASP A 108 5.72 7.98 -3.05
N CYS A 109 6.09 6.94 -2.28
CA CYS A 109 7.45 6.40 -2.27
C CYS A 109 7.80 5.74 -3.60
N ALA A 110 6.92 4.90 -4.15
CA ALA A 110 7.12 4.26 -5.45
C ALA A 110 7.34 5.29 -6.56
N HIS A 111 6.48 6.30 -6.64
CA HIS A 111 6.61 7.40 -7.62
C HIS A 111 7.89 8.21 -7.43
N PHE A 112 8.25 8.53 -6.19
CA PHE A 112 9.49 9.23 -5.88
C PHE A 112 10.72 8.45 -6.36
N LEU A 113 10.82 7.18 -5.99
CA LEU A 113 11.95 6.33 -6.38
C LEU A 113 12.02 6.15 -7.90
N ALA A 114 10.90 5.91 -8.56
CA ALA A 114 10.86 5.79 -10.02
C ALA A 114 11.27 7.08 -10.74
N ALA A 115 10.87 8.25 -10.21
CA ALA A 115 11.29 9.54 -10.76
C ALA A 115 12.78 9.77 -10.61
N GLU A 116 13.37 9.43 -9.46
CA GLU A 116 14.82 9.56 -9.24
C GLU A 116 15.62 8.57 -10.11
N LEU A 117 15.16 7.32 -10.26
CA LEU A 117 15.78 6.36 -11.18
C LEU A 117 15.69 6.82 -12.63
N GLY A 118 14.56 7.41 -13.05
CA GLY A 118 14.44 8.01 -14.40
C GLY A 118 15.36 9.21 -14.62
N ARG A 119 15.72 9.95 -13.57
CA ARG A 119 16.64 11.09 -13.63
C ARG A 119 18.08 10.70 -13.87
N ILE A 120 18.53 9.59 -13.28
CA ILE A 120 19.94 9.17 -13.37
C ILE A 120 20.29 8.43 -14.66
N GLY A 121 19.32 7.83 -15.35
CA GLY A 121 19.54 7.03 -16.55
C GLY A 121 20.19 5.68 -16.27
N ASP A 122 21.49 5.66 -15.99
CA ASP A 122 22.23 4.43 -15.71
C ASP A 122 22.12 4.03 -14.23
N VAL A 123 21.73 2.78 -14.01
CA VAL A 123 21.53 2.22 -12.66
C VAL A 123 22.90 1.87 -12.03
N PRO A 124 23.23 2.40 -10.82
CA PRO A 124 24.47 2.06 -10.15
C PRO A 124 24.62 0.57 -9.86
N THR A 125 25.84 0.07 -9.95
CA THR A 125 26.18 -1.35 -9.64
C THR A 125 26.93 -1.52 -8.34
N THR A 126 27.37 -0.42 -7.71
CA THR A 126 28.11 -0.41 -6.44
C THR A 126 27.34 0.28 -5.35
N GLN A 127 27.64 -0.02 -4.08
CA GLN A 127 27.02 0.65 -2.95
C GLN A 127 27.34 2.16 -2.95
N ASP A 128 28.58 2.54 -3.21
CA ASP A 128 29.00 3.95 -3.25
C ASP A 128 28.21 4.73 -4.32
N GLY A 129 28.00 4.14 -5.50
CA GLY A 129 27.20 4.75 -6.54
C GLY A 129 25.71 4.94 -6.13
N TRP A 130 25.13 3.96 -5.42
CA TRP A 130 23.81 4.10 -4.85
C TRP A 130 23.73 5.20 -3.78
N ASP A 131 24.77 5.28 -2.93
CA ASP A 131 24.83 6.28 -1.87
C ASP A 131 24.99 7.71 -2.43
N GLU A 132 25.74 7.90 -3.53
CA GLU A 132 25.82 9.17 -4.24
C GLU A 132 24.47 9.60 -4.81
N VAL A 133 23.77 8.72 -5.51
CA VAL A 133 22.41 8.97 -6.03
C VAL A 133 21.44 9.31 -4.90
N ALA A 134 21.48 8.57 -3.83
CA ALA A 134 20.61 8.78 -2.67
C ALA A 134 20.89 10.14 -1.98
N LEU A 135 22.17 10.52 -1.81
CA LEU A 135 22.54 11.84 -1.27
C LEU A 135 21.96 12.97 -2.09
N GLU A 136 22.11 12.89 -3.42
CA GLU A 136 21.56 13.91 -4.32
C GLU A 136 20.03 13.95 -4.28
N SER A 137 19.38 12.80 -4.30
CA SER A 137 17.92 12.69 -4.19
C SER A 137 17.38 13.33 -2.90
N VAL A 138 18.05 13.11 -1.76
CA VAL A 138 17.68 13.73 -0.47
C VAL A 138 17.92 15.24 -0.49
N ARG A 139 19.04 15.73 -1.08
CA ARG A 139 19.33 17.15 -1.23
C ARG A 139 18.25 17.86 -2.05
N LEU A 140 17.92 17.32 -3.22
CA LEU A 140 16.90 17.87 -4.11
C LEU A 140 15.52 17.96 -3.44
N GLN A 141 15.13 16.97 -2.63
CA GLN A 141 13.88 17.04 -1.88
C GLN A 141 13.92 18.13 -0.80
N ARG A 142 15.04 18.24 -0.08
CA ARG A 142 15.23 19.28 0.93
C ARG A 142 15.16 20.69 0.32
N GLU A 143 15.81 20.92 -0.82
CA GLU A 143 15.79 22.18 -1.54
C GLU A 143 14.38 22.59 -2.00
N LYS A 144 13.58 21.60 -2.41
CA LYS A 144 12.16 21.79 -2.74
C LYS A 144 11.26 21.99 -1.52
N GLY A 145 11.78 21.94 -0.30
CA GLY A 145 11.01 22.00 0.93
C GLY A 145 10.09 20.78 1.14
N LYS A 146 10.38 19.64 0.50
CA LYS A 146 9.57 18.43 0.55
C LYS A 146 10.20 17.36 1.44
N PHE A 147 9.35 16.54 2.04
CA PHE A 147 9.80 15.33 2.73
C PHE A 147 10.19 14.24 1.72
N VAL A 148 11.13 13.38 2.11
CA VAL A 148 11.42 12.14 1.37
C VAL A 148 10.34 11.12 1.70
N PRO A 149 9.52 10.67 0.72
CA PRO A 149 8.48 9.68 0.97
C PRO A 149 9.08 8.38 1.51
N GLY A 150 8.42 7.78 2.51
CA GLY A 150 8.90 6.55 3.14
C GLY A 150 9.96 6.76 4.24
N LEU A 151 10.43 8.00 4.47
CA LEU A 151 11.39 8.32 5.53
C LEU A 151 10.68 8.96 6.75
N GLY A 152 10.88 8.37 7.92
CA GLY A 152 10.21 8.75 9.17
C GLY A 152 8.92 7.99 9.43
N HIS A 153 8.54 7.87 10.71
CA HIS A 153 7.30 7.22 11.13
C HIS A 153 6.72 7.94 12.38
N PRO A 154 5.41 8.12 12.49
CA PRO A 154 4.80 8.78 13.65
C PRO A 154 4.98 7.99 14.96
N VAL A 155 4.97 6.65 14.90
CA VAL A 155 5.07 5.74 16.05
C VAL A 155 6.46 5.09 16.13
N HIS A 156 6.92 4.42 15.07
CA HIS A 156 8.17 3.64 15.04
C HIS A 156 9.40 4.55 14.86
N LYS A 157 9.76 5.31 15.91
CA LYS A 157 10.86 6.30 15.85
C LYS A 157 12.26 5.69 15.71
N GLN A 158 12.45 4.47 16.23
CA GLN A 158 13.74 3.79 16.22
C GLN A 158 13.92 2.78 15.09
N GLY A 159 12.84 2.49 14.33
CA GLY A 159 12.83 1.56 13.23
C GLY A 159 11.47 0.91 13.04
N ASP A 160 11.05 0.75 11.82
CA ASP A 160 9.82 0.00 11.49
C ASP A 160 10.17 -1.48 11.35
N PRO A 161 9.59 -2.37 12.20
CA PRO A 161 9.95 -3.78 12.20
C PRO A 161 9.69 -4.51 10.87
N ARG A 162 8.81 -3.98 10.03
CA ARG A 162 8.49 -4.56 8.70
C ARG A 162 9.60 -4.35 7.69
N THR A 163 10.32 -3.24 7.78
CA THR A 163 11.32 -2.84 6.78
C THR A 163 12.44 -3.87 6.60
N PRO A 164 13.17 -4.30 7.65
CA PRO A 164 14.25 -5.28 7.48
C PRO A 164 13.73 -6.64 6.98
N VAL A 165 12.53 -7.06 7.40
CA VAL A 165 11.93 -8.33 6.97
C VAL A 165 11.61 -8.31 5.47
N LEU A 166 10.95 -7.25 4.98
CA LEU A 166 10.59 -7.12 3.57
C LEU A 166 11.84 -7.01 2.68
N MET A 167 12.86 -6.27 3.11
CA MET A 167 14.13 -6.18 2.39
C MET A 167 14.85 -7.55 2.31
N GLN A 168 14.85 -8.30 3.40
CA GLN A 168 15.46 -9.64 3.40
C GLN A 168 14.69 -10.61 2.50
N LEU A 169 13.36 -10.64 2.61
CA LEU A 169 12.51 -11.44 1.73
C LEU A 169 12.74 -11.11 0.26
N ALA A 170 12.91 -9.83 -0.10
CA ALA A 170 13.19 -9.43 -1.47
C ALA A 170 14.53 -9.99 -1.97
N ARG A 171 15.58 -9.99 -1.13
CA ARG A 171 16.88 -10.62 -1.46
C ARG A 171 16.73 -12.12 -1.66
N ASP A 172 16.06 -12.80 -0.73
CA ASP A 172 15.90 -14.26 -0.75
C ASP A 172 15.08 -14.76 -1.95
N ASN A 173 14.22 -13.88 -2.50
CA ASN A 173 13.35 -14.21 -3.63
C ASN A 173 13.79 -13.59 -4.97
N GLY A 174 14.98 -12.99 -5.03
CA GLY A 174 15.53 -12.41 -6.25
C GLY A 174 14.74 -11.24 -6.82
N THR A 175 14.07 -10.47 -5.98
CA THR A 175 13.23 -9.31 -6.34
C THR A 175 13.77 -7.99 -5.76
N TYR A 176 14.96 -8.01 -5.18
CA TYR A 176 15.61 -6.81 -4.67
C TYR A 176 16.18 -6.00 -5.84
N GLY A 177 15.39 -5.05 -6.34
CA GLY A 177 15.70 -4.29 -7.54
C GLY A 177 16.24 -2.89 -7.26
N ALA A 178 16.16 -2.03 -8.28
CA ALA A 178 16.70 -0.67 -8.24
C ALA A 178 15.95 0.24 -7.26
N HIS A 179 14.63 0.09 -7.13
CA HIS A 179 13.84 0.90 -6.20
C HIS A 179 14.21 0.58 -4.74
N LEU A 180 14.34 -0.69 -4.37
CA LEU A 180 14.80 -1.08 -3.05
C LEU A 180 16.24 -0.68 -2.79
N SER A 181 17.13 -0.77 -3.79
CA SER A 181 18.54 -0.36 -3.68
C SER A 181 18.64 1.14 -3.37
N LEU A 182 17.90 1.98 -4.08
CA LEU A 182 17.85 3.42 -3.83
C LEU A 182 17.21 3.74 -2.48
N PHE A 183 16.13 3.05 -2.10
CA PHE A 183 15.44 3.28 -0.82
C PHE A 183 16.35 2.91 0.38
N ASP A 184 17.07 1.80 0.29
CA ASP A 184 18.05 1.36 1.29
C ASP A 184 19.22 2.36 1.40
N ALA A 185 19.74 2.84 0.26
CA ALA A 185 20.79 3.87 0.23
C ALA A 185 20.31 5.18 0.89
N ILE A 186 19.08 5.63 0.63
CA ILE A 186 18.50 6.79 1.31
C ILE A 186 18.49 6.57 2.82
N GLY A 187 18.16 5.37 3.29
CA GLY A 187 18.22 5.00 4.71
C GLY A 187 19.62 5.19 5.32
N ARG A 188 20.69 4.90 4.57
CA ARG A 188 22.07 5.05 5.03
C ARG A 188 22.56 6.49 5.05
N VAL A 189 22.24 7.27 4.00
CA VAL A 189 22.91 8.55 3.76
C VAL A 189 22.14 9.79 4.19
N HIS A 190 20.80 9.70 4.37
CA HIS A 190 19.99 10.88 4.70
C HIS A 190 20.45 11.68 5.93
N PRO A 191 21.09 11.09 6.99
CA PRO A 191 21.54 11.87 8.12
C PRO A 191 22.58 12.93 7.75
N GLN A 192 23.41 12.66 6.72
CA GLN A 192 24.41 13.61 6.22
C GLN A 192 23.77 14.88 5.65
N VAL A 193 22.56 14.77 5.10
CA VAL A 193 21.83 15.91 4.52
C VAL A 193 20.88 16.52 5.52
N LEU A 194 20.13 15.69 6.26
CA LEU A 194 19.05 16.15 7.14
C LEU A 194 19.51 16.52 8.56
N GLY A 195 20.73 16.13 8.96
CA GLY A 195 21.27 16.35 10.30
C GLY A 195 20.57 15.54 11.41
N LYS A 196 19.77 14.56 11.04
CA LYS A 196 19.03 13.66 11.95
C LYS A 196 18.78 12.32 11.32
N THR A 197 18.74 11.27 12.13
CA THR A 197 18.38 9.92 11.69
C THR A 197 16.88 9.71 11.76
N LEU A 198 16.30 9.21 10.68
CA LEU A 198 14.89 8.87 10.55
C LEU A 198 14.76 7.42 10.08
N PRO A 199 13.78 6.65 10.59
CA PRO A 199 13.59 5.28 10.11
C PRO A 199 13.02 5.26 8.68
N LEU A 200 13.43 4.28 7.88
CA LEU A 200 12.67 3.85 6.72
C LEU A 200 11.40 3.16 7.20
N ASN A 201 10.23 3.60 6.74
CA ASN A 201 8.97 3.06 7.22
C ASN A 201 8.41 1.93 6.34
N GLY A 202 7.54 1.11 6.94
CA GLY A 202 6.97 -0.06 6.29
C GLY A 202 6.13 0.25 5.04
N ALA A 203 5.44 1.38 5.00
CA ALA A 203 4.68 1.78 3.82
C ALA A 203 5.61 2.17 2.65
N GLY A 204 6.74 2.81 2.95
CA GLY A 204 7.75 3.17 1.95
C GLY A 204 8.44 1.94 1.35
N VAL A 205 8.89 1.00 2.19
CA VAL A 205 9.49 -0.25 1.68
C VAL A 205 8.49 -1.06 0.85
N CYS A 206 7.20 -1.07 1.22
CA CYS A 206 6.16 -1.70 0.41
C CYS A 206 6.05 -1.06 -0.98
N GLY A 207 6.15 0.27 -1.07
CA GLY A 207 6.16 0.98 -2.36
C GLY A 207 7.35 0.60 -3.23
N ALA A 208 8.55 0.54 -2.65
CA ALA A 208 9.75 0.11 -3.35
C ALA A 208 9.65 -1.34 -3.85
N VAL A 209 9.16 -2.25 -3.00
CA VAL A 209 8.91 -3.67 -3.35
C VAL A 209 7.94 -3.79 -4.52
N LEU A 210 6.78 -3.12 -4.44
CA LEU A 210 5.75 -3.19 -5.49
C LEU A 210 6.27 -2.66 -6.83
N ALA A 211 7.11 -1.63 -6.80
CA ALA A 211 7.77 -1.11 -7.99
C ALA A 211 8.76 -2.12 -8.59
N ASP A 212 9.59 -2.75 -7.75
CA ASP A 212 10.57 -3.75 -8.20
C ASP A 212 9.90 -5.04 -8.73
N VAL A 213 8.76 -5.44 -8.18
CA VAL A 213 8.00 -6.58 -8.75
C VAL A 213 7.20 -6.21 -10.01
N GLY A 214 7.25 -4.94 -10.43
CA GLY A 214 6.76 -4.49 -11.73
C GLY A 214 5.25 -4.24 -11.79
N LEU A 215 4.63 -3.84 -10.68
CA LEU A 215 3.24 -3.38 -10.71
C LEU A 215 3.13 -1.97 -11.32
N PRO A 216 2.02 -1.65 -12.00
CA PRO A 216 1.80 -0.30 -12.52
C PRO A 216 1.78 0.75 -11.41
N MET A 217 2.50 1.87 -11.59
CA MET A 217 2.63 2.92 -10.57
C MET A 217 1.28 3.51 -10.14
N GLY A 218 0.35 3.71 -11.06
CA GLY A 218 -0.96 4.30 -10.77
C GLY A 218 -1.92 3.45 -9.93
N VAL A 219 -1.52 2.23 -9.52
CA VAL A 219 -2.34 1.34 -8.68
C VAL A 219 -1.72 1.02 -7.32
N MET A 220 -0.58 1.62 -6.98
CA MET A 220 0.15 1.32 -5.74
C MET A 220 -0.70 1.54 -4.48
N ARG A 221 -1.42 2.67 -4.42
CA ARG A 221 -2.39 2.93 -3.35
C ARG A 221 -3.54 1.93 -3.36
N GLY A 222 -3.98 1.49 -4.54
CA GLY A 222 -4.99 0.44 -4.68
C GLY A 222 -4.58 -0.88 -4.04
N VAL A 223 -3.30 -1.27 -4.13
CA VAL A 223 -2.76 -2.46 -3.45
C VAL A 223 -2.79 -2.28 -1.93
N ALA A 224 -2.43 -1.10 -1.43
CA ALA A 224 -2.53 -0.79 0.00
C ALA A 224 -3.99 -0.82 0.50
N LEU A 225 -4.94 -0.34 -0.32
CA LEU A 225 -6.37 -0.40 -0.02
C LEU A 225 -6.91 -1.85 -0.07
N LEU A 226 -6.44 -2.67 -1.02
CA LEU A 226 -6.78 -4.10 -1.08
C LEU A 226 -6.36 -4.82 0.21
N ALA A 227 -5.14 -4.59 0.67
CA ALA A 227 -4.64 -5.13 1.93
C ALA A 227 -5.49 -4.63 3.12
N ARG A 228 -5.73 -3.32 3.20
CA ARG A 228 -6.48 -2.69 4.28
C ARG A 228 -7.94 -3.15 4.33
N CYS A 229 -8.53 -3.55 3.22
CA CYS A 229 -9.88 -4.11 3.18
C CYS A 229 -10.02 -5.32 4.13
N ALA A 230 -9.04 -6.22 4.16
CA ALA A 230 -9.04 -7.34 5.09
C ALA A 230 -8.98 -6.91 6.56
N GLY A 231 -8.09 -5.95 6.89
CA GLY A 231 -7.98 -5.40 8.25
C GLY A 231 -9.25 -4.69 8.71
N LEU A 232 -9.88 -3.90 7.82
CA LEU A 232 -11.14 -3.21 8.12
C LEU A 232 -12.30 -4.20 8.36
N LEU A 233 -12.37 -5.29 7.60
CA LEU A 233 -13.33 -6.36 7.88
C LEU A 233 -13.10 -6.97 9.27
N GLY A 234 -11.84 -7.21 9.66
CA GLY A 234 -11.48 -7.64 11.00
C GLY A 234 -11.97 -6.66 12.09
N HIS A 235 -11.74 -5.35 11.90
CA HIS A 235 -12.23 -4.31 12.79
C HIS A 235 -13.76 -4.26 12.90
N ILE A 236 -14.49 -4.46 11.79
CA ILE A 236 -15.95 -4.49 11.79
C ILE A 236 -16.46 -5.73 12.54
N VAL A 237 -15.86 -6.91 12.34
CA VAL A 237 -16.20 -8.13 13.09
C VAL A 237 -15.95 -7.94 14.58
N GLU A 238 -14.82 -7.34 14.95
CA GLU A 238 -14.53 -7.05 16.36
C GLU A 238 -15.51 -6.03 16.94
N GLU A 239 -15.94 -5.03 16.19
CA GLU A 239 -16.97 -4.07 16.64
C GLU A 239 -18.31 -4.73 16.98
N GLN A 240 -18.64 -5.86 16.34
CA GLN A 240 -19.85 -6.64 16.65
C GLN A 240 -19.80 -7.31 18.02
N THR A 241 -18.62 -7.68 18.49
CA THR A 241 -18.41 -8.43 19.73
C THR A 241 -17.80 -7.59 20.85
N HIS A 242 -16.96 -6.65 20.51
CA HIS A 242 -16.28 -5.72 21.41
C HIS A 242 -16.41 -4.29 20.85
N PRO A 243 -17.61 -3.69 20.96
CA PRO A 243 -17.87 -2.38 20.40
C PRO A 243 -17.09 -1.28 21.14
N VAL A 244 -16.49 -0.37 20.35
CA VAL A 244 -15.81 0.83 20.85
C VAL A 244 -16.28 2.11 20.15
N GLY A 245 -17.06 1.98 19.07
CA GLY A 245 -17.51 3.13 18.29
C GLY A 245 -18.36 4.09 19.09
N ILE A 246 -19.31 3.59 19.88
CA ILE A 246 -20.15 4.40 20.75
C ILE A 246 -19.32 5.06 21.87
N ASP A 247 -18.36 4.35 22.46
CA ASP A 247 -17.48 4.91 23.49
C ASP A 247 -16.61 6.06 22.95
N ILE A 248 -16.09 5.93 21.72
CA ILE A 248 -15.35 6.99 21.03
C ILE A 248 -16.27 8.22 20.84
N TYR A 249 -17.48 8.02 20.31
CA TYR A 249 -18.46 9.08 20.14
C TYR A 249 -18.76 9.79 21.49
N MET A 250 -19.15 9.04 22.50
CA MET A 250 -19.51 9.60 23.81
C MET A 250 -18.33 10.28 24.52
N ASN A 251 -17.09 9.79 24.30
CA ASN A 251 -15.90 10.45 24.85
C ASN A 251 -15.67 11.81 24.20
N VAL A 252 -15.86 11.94 22.89
CA VAL A 252 -15.77 13.24 22.19
C VAL A 252 -16.88 14.18 22.63
N ASP A 253 -18.13 13.70 22.62
CA ASP A 253 -19.31 14.49 22.99
C ASP A 253 -19.22 15.09 24.40
N ARG A 254 -18.78 14.28 25.39
CA ARG A 254 -18.63 14.71 26.79
C ARG A 254 -17.47 15.67 27.06
N ASN A 255 -16.53 15.81 26.13
CA ASN A 255 -15.36 16.66 26.25
C ASN A 255 -15.37 17.83 25.26
N ILE A 256 -16.56 18.25 24.78
CA ILE A 256 -16.71 19.40 23.90
C ILE A 256 -16.51 20.69 24.72
N ASP A 257 -15.63 21.57 24.26
CA ASP A 257 -15.53 22.99 24.69
C ASP A 257 -16.19 23.84 23.60
N TYR A 258 -17.49 24.14 23.81
CA TYR A 258 -18.27 24.92 22.86
C TYR A 258 -17.93 26.39 22.94
N GLN A 259 -17.40 26.97 21.89
CA GLN A 259 -17.11 28.39 21.73
C GLN A 259 -17.96 28.95 20.58
N PRO A 260 -18.98 29.78 20.87
CA PRO A 260 -19.81 30.38 19.84
C PRO A 260 -18.99 31.39 19.00
N PRO A 261 -19.33 31.55 17.70
CA PRO A 261 -18.70 32.57 16.88
C PRO A 261 -18.91 33.96 17.46
N GLN A 262 -17.85 34.80 17.41
CA GLN A 262 -17.89 36.20 17.87
C GLN A 262 -18.61 37.08 16.85
#